data_9bb4dcbecdec1ef821e47d5896ab7eb1
#
_entry.id   9bb4dcbecdec1ef821e47d5896ab7eb1
#
_cell.length_a   1.000
_cell.length_b   1.000
_cell.length_c   1.000
_cell.angle_alpha   90.00
_cell.angle_beta   90.00
_cell.angle_gamma   90.00
#
_symmetry.space_group_name_H-M   'P 1'
#
loop_
_entity.id
_entity.type
_entity.pdbx_description
1 polymer ?
#
loop_
_entity_poly.entity_id
_entity_poly.type
_entity_poly.pdbx_seq_one_letter_code
_entity_poly.pdbx_strand_id
1 'polypeptide(L)'
;GYKEHFTGVPYGEERKIQEGELFETTRAKQWLLRGAKGASGDTGTDMCLITNISDNGYDFYYAAELEKYERDNMYNTAVTGFEYMREFGFENITVSKQTYAVFTTENQSYPVEDYFDIRKRIVSEWLPANNFEIANAPEISVYHWFPKNEREKRFIEIWLPIIQK
;
A
#
# COMPACT_ATOMS: atom_id res chain seq x y z
N GLY A 1 5.49 -8.68 0.80
CA GLY A 1 4.03 -8.67 0.70
C GLY A 1 3.46 -9.84 -0.09
N TYR A 2 2.16 -9.84 -0.26
CA TYR A 2 1.44 -10.74 -1.18
C TYR A 2 0.56 -9.90 -2.11
N LYS A 3 0.21 -10.46 -3.26
CA LYS A 3 -0.54 -9.73 -4.30
C LYS A 3 -1.75 -10.48 -4.83
N GLU A 4 -2.64 -9.71 -5.40
CA GLU A 4 -3.70 -10.15 -6.32
C GLU A 4 -3.67 -9.28 -7.59
N HIS A 5 -4.12 -9.84 -8.70
CA HIS A 5 -4.30 -9.09 -9.94
C HIS A 5 -5.69 -8.46 -9.96
N PHE A 6 -5.74 -7.13 -10.02
CA PHE A 6 -6.98 -6.37 -10.12
C PHE A 6 -7.25 -5.97 -11.57
N THR A 7 -8.50 -6.04 -11.98
CA THR A 7 -8.95 -5.58 -13.30
C THR A 7 -9.25 -4.09 -13.29
N GLY A 8 -9.32 -3.47 -14.47
CA GLY A 8 -9.61 -2.05 -14.62
C GLY A 8 -8.39 -1.15 -14.36
N VAL A 9 -8.64 0.06 -13.89
CA VAL A 9 -7.62 1.06 -13.64
C VAL A 9 -7.52 1.42 -12.16
N PRO A 10 -6.33 1.82 -11.64
CA PRO A 10 -6.14 2.08 -10.20
C PRO A 10 -7.00 3.19 -9.59
N TYR A 11 -7.65 4.00 -10.42
CA TYR A 11 -8.56 5.08 -10.02
C TYR A 11 -10.03 4.77 -10.36
N GLY A 12 -10.34 3.55 -10.82
CA GLY A 12 -11.70 3.09 -11.14
C GLY A 12 -12.50 2.64 -9.91
N GLU A 13 -13.82 2.60 -10.06
CA GLU A 13 -14.72 2.16 -8.98
C GLU A 13 -14.53 0.69 -8.63
N GLU A 14 -14.13 -0.13 -9.60
CA GLU A 14 -13.88 -1.56 -9.42
C GLU A 14 -12.80 -1.82 -8.37
N ARG A 15 -11.82 -0.91 -8.24
CA ARG A 15 -10.75 -1.03 -7.27
C ARG A 15 -11.29 -1.13 -5.84
N LYS A 16 -12.26 -0.30 -5.48
CA LYS A 16 -12.86 -0.30 -4.13
C LYS A 16 -13.47 -1.66 -3.78
N ILE A 17 -14.13 -2.29 -4.74
CA ILE A 17 -14.74 -3.61 -4.57
C ILE A 17 -13.65 -4.65 -4.41
N GLN A 18 -12.68 -4.68 -5.31
CA GLN A 18 -11.58 -5.66 -5.31
C GLN A 18 -10.70 -5.54 -4.06
N GLU A 19 -10.41 -4.32 -3.59
CA GLU A 19 -9.71 -4.11 -2.31
C GLU A 19 -10.52 -4.69 -1.13
N GLY A 20 -11.81 -4.43 -1.08
CA GLY A 20 -12.70 -4.95 -0.04
C GLY A 20 -12.70 -6.48 -0.01
N GLU A 21 -12.84 -7.12 -1.16
CA GLU A 21 -12.78 -8.58 -1.30
C GLU A 21 -11.41 -9.15 -0.89
N LEU A 22 -10.31 -8.53 -1.34
CA LEU A 22 -8.97 -8.94 -0.95
C LEU A 22 -8.80 -8.90 0.57
N PHE A 23 -9.15 -7.79 1.20
CA PHE A 23 -8.99 -7.64 2.65
C PHE A 23 -9.91 -8.57 3.44
N GLU A 24 -11.07 -8.91 2.92
CA GLU A 24 -11.97 -9.87 3.57
C GLU A 24 -11.47 -11.32 3.44
N THR A 25 -11.02 -11.72 2.27
CA THR A 25 -10.62 -13.10 1.99
C THR A 25 -9.22 -13.46 2.47
N THR A 26 -8.33 -12.48 2.68
CA THR A 26 -6.93 -12.70 3.05
C THR A 26 -6.59 -12.33 4.50
N ARG A 27 -7.53 -12.30 5.40
CA ARG A 27 -7.34 -11.89 6.82
C ARG A 27 -6.20 -12.63 7.53
N ALA A 28 -6.03 -13.92 7.27
CA ALA A 28 -4.95 -14.70 7.86
C ALA A 28 -3.57 -14.21 7.39
N LYS A 29 -3.41 -13.91 6.11
CA LYS A 29 -2.17 -13.34 5.56
C LYS A 29 -1.88 -11.96 6.13
N GLN A 30 -2.89 -11.11 6.28
CA GLN A 30 -2.75 -9.78 6.90
C GLN A 30 -2.22 -9.91 8.34
N TRP A 31 -2.77 -10.83 9.13
CA TRP A 31 -2.31 -11.08 10.49
C TRP A 31 -0.88 -11.58 10.55
N LEU A 32 -0.48 -12.48 9.63
CA LEU A 32 0.91 -12.92 9.53
C LEU A 32 1.85 -11.75 9.27
N LEU A 33 1.50 -10.87 8.31
CA LEU A 33 2.32 -9.71 7.96
C LEU A 33 2.37 -8.69 9.11
N ARG A 34 1.23 -8.41 9.75
CA ARG A 34 1.16 -7.53 10.93
C ARG A 34 1.93 -8.09 12.11
N GLY A 35 1.90 -9.40 12.32
CA GLY A 35 2.69 -10.06 13.36
C GLY A 35 4.20 -9.90 13.11
N ALA A 36 4.64 -10.01 11.87
CA ALA A 36 6.01 -9.74 11.50
C ALA A 36 6.41 -8.28 11.74
N LYS A 37 5.55 -7.33 11.40
CA LYS A 37 5.74 -5.89 11.70
C LYS A 37 5.72 -5.60 13.19
N GLY A 38 4.88 -6.29 13.95
CA GLY A 38 4.75 -6.13 15.40
C GLY A 38 6.05 -6.36 16.15
N ALA A 39 6.94 -7.22 15.62
CA ALA A 39 8.28 -7.40 16.14
C ALA A 39 9.14 -6.13 16.01
N SER A 40 8.85 -5.24 15.08
CA SER A 40 9.51 -3.94 14.90
C SER A 40 8.80 -2.76 15.59
N GLY A 41 7.67 -3.00 16.24
CA GLY A 41 6.97 -2.00 17.07
C GLY A 41 5.97 -1.09 16.34
N ASP A 42 5.83 -1.15 15.03
CA ASP A 42 4.82 -0.37 14.29
C ASP A 42 3.72 -1.27 13.71
N THR A 43 2.69 -1.51 14.48
CA THR A 43 1.51 -2.29 14.08
C THR A 43 0.36 -1.43 13.56
N GLY A 44 0.47 -0.11 13.66
CA GLY A 44 -0.59 0.84 13.30
C GLY A 44 -0.60 1.25 11.83
N THR A 45 0.40 0.83 11.03
CA THR A 45 0.55 1.25 9.63
C THR A 45 0.46 0.06 8.70
N ASP A 46 -0.44 0.10 7.74
CA ASP A 46 -0.52 -0.86 6.63
C ASP A 46 -0.03 -0.19 5.34
N MET A 47 0.57 -0.97 4.45
CA MET A 47 1.09 -0.48 3.18
C MET A 47 0.53 -1.31 2.02
N CYS A 48 0.09 -0.63 0.97
CA CYS A 48 -0.31 -1.25 -0.28
C CYS A 48 0.49 -0.67 -1.43
N LEU A 49 0.80 -1.50 -2.44
CA LEU A 49 1.51 -1.05 -3.63
C LEU A 49 0.73 -1.44 -4.88
N ILE A 50 0.78 -0.59 -5.89
CA ILE A 50 0.25 -0.86 -7.22
C ILE A 50 1.41 -0.88 -8.19
N THR A 51 1.49 -1.97 -8.97
CA THR A 51 2.55 -2.20 -9.95
C THR A 51 1.98 -2.79 -11.23
N ASN A 52 2.78 -2.88 -12.28
CA ASN A 52 2.44 -3.58 -13.53
C ASN A 52 1.11 -3.10 -14.15
N ILE A 53 0.86 -1.79 -14.14
CA ILE A 53 -0.34 -1.20 -14.73
C ILE A 53 -0.31 -1.42 -16.24
N SER A 54 -1.39 -2.00 -16.79
CA SER A 54 -1.57 -2.30 -18.20
C SER A 54 -3.06 -2.23 -18.60
N ASP A 55 -3.34 -2.46 -19.86
CA ASP A 55 -4.73 -2.54 -20.38
C ASP A 55 -5.52 -3.71 -19.76
N ASN A 56 -4.83 -4.72 -19.21
CA ASN A 56 -5.44 -5.89 -18.56
C ASN A 56 -5.66 -5.72 -17.06
N GLY A 57 -5.27 -4.59 -16.49
CA GLY A 57 -5.34 -4.32 -15.05
C GLY A 57 -3.98 -4.04 -14.43
N TYR A 58 -3.83 -4.38 -13.16
CA TYR A 58 -2.62 -4.09 -12.37
C TYR A 58 -2.47 -5.08 -11.21
N ASP A 59 -1.23 -5.18 -10.69
CA ASP A 59 -0.96 -5.96 -9.49
C ASP A 59 -1.12 -5.08 -8.26
N PHE A 60 -1.94 -5.53 -7.31
CA PHE A 60 -2.17 -4.89 -6.02
C PHE A 60 -1.56 -5.71 -4.91
N TYR A 61 -0.66 -5.11 -4.13
CA TYR A 61 0.03 -5.74 -3.02
C TYR A 61 -0.43 -5.20 -1.67
N TYR A 62 -0.54 -6.09 -0.69
CA TYR A 62 -0.48 -5.75 0.72
C TYR A 62 0.89 -6.12 1.26
N ALA A 63 1.62 -5.17 1.83
CA ALA A 63 3.05 -5.30 2.09
C ALA A 63 3.52 -4.65 3.39
N ALA A 64 4.76 -4.92 3.75
CA ALA A 64 5.49 -4.25 4.82
C ALA A 64 6.97 -4.07 4.42
N GLU A 65 7.63 -3.08 5.00
CA GLU A 65 9.05 -2.84 4.77
C GLU A 65 9.91 -3.96 5.35
N LEU A 66 10.70 -4.60 4.51
CA LEU A 66 11.58 -5.70 4.91
C LEU A 66 12.84 -5.17 5.64
N GLU A 67 13.40 -4.06 5.19
CA GLU A 67 14.62 -3.49 5.75
C GLU A 67 14.46 -3.13 7.23
N LYS A 68 13.30 -2.59 7.61
CA LYS A 68 12.98 -2.30 9.01
C LYS A 68 12.90 -3.58 9.83
N TYR A 69 12.32 -4.63 9.26
CA TYR A 69 12.19 -5.93 9.88
C TYR A 69 13.55 -6.62 10.08
N GLU A 70 14.43 -6.60 9.09
CA GLU A 70 15.77 -7.18 9.18
C GLU A 70 16.63 -6.48 10.24
N ARG A 71 16.58 -5.16 10.29
CA ARG A 71 17.37 -4.36 11.23
C ARG A 71 17.04 -4.61 12.68
N ASP A 72 15.78 -4.78 13.00
CA ASP A 72 15.29 -4.92 14.37
C ASP A 72 15.36 -6.37 14.89
N ASN A 73 15.74 -7.32 14.03
CA ASN A 73 15.72 -8.73 14.37
C ASN A 73 17.13 -9.28 14.65
N MET A 74 17.58 -9.12 15.90
CA MET A 74 18.93 -9.53 16.36
C MET A 74 19.26 -11.02 16.21
N TYR A 75 18.29 -11.89 15.93
CA TYR A 75 18.47 -13.34 15.91
C TYR A 75 18.42 -13.97 14.53
N ASN A 76 18.48 -13.19 13.48
CA ASN A 76 18.43 -13.67 12.08
C ASN A 76 17.19 -14.53 11.75
N THR A 77 16.18 -14.49 12.60
CA THR A 77 14.89 -15.14 12.37
C THR A 77 14.12 -14.49 11.22
N ALA A 78 14.53 -13.28 10.80
CA ALA A 78 13.99 -12.62 9.64
C ALA A 78 14.17 -13.43 8.35
N VAL A 79 15.35 -14.01 8.13
CA VAL A 79 15.62 -14.85 6.94
C VAL A 79 14.78 -16.12 7.01
N THR A 80 14.78 -16.78 8.15
CA THR A 80 13.99 -18.01 8.36
C THR A 80 12.48 -17.72 8.34
N GLY A 81 12.06 -16.64 8.96
CA GLY A 81 10.66 -16.19 8.95
C GLY A 81 10.21 -15.78 7.54
N PHE A 82 11.09 -15.16 6.75
CA PHE A 82 10.81 -14.78 5.39
C PHE A 82 10.69 -15.98 4.44
N GLU A 83 11.57 -16.96 4.56
CA GLU A 83 11.48 -18.22 3.80
C GLU A 83 10.18 -18.96 4.13
N TYR A 84 9.81 -19.00 5.40
CA TYR A 84 8.54 -19.56 5.84
C TYR A 84 7.34 -18.80 5.24
N MET A 85 7.38 -17.47 5.17
CA MET A 85 6.31 -16.67 4.58
C MET A 85 6.15 -16.91 3.07
N ARG A 86 7.20 -17.29 2.35
CA ARG A 86 7.10 -17.66 0.92
C ARG A 86 6.14 -18.83 0.68
N GLU A 87 6.09 -19.78 1.58
CA GLU A 87 5.16 -20.92 1.50
C GLU A 87 3.69 -20.46 1.56
N PHE A 88 3.44 -19.28 2.14
CA PHE A 88 2.12 -18.63 2.16
C PHE A 88 1.88 -17.67 1.01
N GLY A 89 2.75 -17.64 0.01
CA GLY A 89 2.61 -16.79 -1.17
C GLY A 89 3.08 -15.35 -0.98
N PHE A 90 3.93 -15.08 0.04
CA PHE A 90 4.58 -13.78 0.17
C PHE A 90 5.80 -13.70 -0.74
N GLU A 91 6.03 -12.53 -1.30
CA GLU A 91 7.17 -12.26 -2.18
C GLU A 91 7.82 -10.90 -1.87
N ASN A 92 9.06 -10.73 -2.33
CA ASN A 92 9.78 -9.46 -2.23
C ASN A 92 9.44 -8.55 -3.40
N ILE A 93 9.21 -7.28 -3.08
CA ILE A 93 9.05 -6.21 -4.06
C ILE A 93 10.17 -5.21 -3.81
N THR A 94 10.90 -4.83 -4.85
CA THR A 94 11.91 -3.78 -4.77
C THR A 94 11.33 -2.47 -5.27
N VAL A 95 11.32 -1.46 -4.41
CA VAL A 95 10.97 -0.08 -4.78
C VAL A 95 12.27 0.70 -4.96
N SER A 96 12.62 1.00 -6.21
CA SER A 96 13.78 1.80 -6.53
C SER A 96 13.59 3.26 -6.11
N LYS A 97 14.68 4.00 -5.91
CA LYS A 97 14.63 5.43 -5.62
C LYS A 97 13.84 6.17 -6.71
N GLN A 98 12.83 6.90 -6.29
CA GLN A 98 11.89 7.60 -7.16
C GLN A 98 11.44 8.91 -6.53
N THR A 99 11.00 9.87 -7.36
CA THR A 99 10.30 11.07 -6.88
C THR A 99 8.81 10.75 -6.76
N TYR A 100 8.22 11.10 -5.63
CA TYR A 100 6.80 10.92 -5.36
C TYR A 100 6.13 12.26 -5.07
N ALA A 101 4.93 12.46 -5.65
CA ALA A 101 3.97 13.41 -5.12
C ALA A 101 3.15 12.70 -4.03
N VAL A 102 3.09 13.29 -2.85
CA VAL A 102 2.39 12.72 -1.69
C VAL A 102 1.12 13.51 -1.42
N PHE A 103 -0.01 12.80 -1.38
CA PHE A 103 -1.33 13.33 -1.05
C PHE A 103 -1.82 12.66 0.22
N THR A 104 -2.54 13.39 1.05
CA THR A 104 -3.00 12.91 2.35
C THR A 104 -4.50 13.15 2.50
N THR A 105 -5.24 12.19 3.05
CA THR A 105 -6.62 12.43 3.48
C THR A 105 -6.64 13.29 4.74
N GLU A 106 -7.78 13.91 5.03
CA GLU A 106 -8.01 14.52 6.33
C GLU A 106 -8.05 13.43 7.43
N ASN A 107 -7.72 13.86 8.67
CA ASN A 107 -7.79 12.97 9.82
C ASN A 107 -9.25 12.69 10.18
N GLN A 108 -9.64 11.42 10.21
CA GLN A 108 -11.01 11.01 10.53
C GLN A 108 -11.07 9.52 10.93
N SER A 109 -12.21 9.11 11.49
CA SER A 109 -12.38 7.74 11.97
C SER A 109 -12.33 6.68 10.88
N TYR A 110 -12.69 7.03 9.64
CA TYR A 110 -12.67 6.12 8.48
C TYR A 110 -12.33 6.88 7.18
N PRO A 111 -11.05 7.08 6.85
CA PRO A 111 -10.59 7.92 5.73
C PRO A 111 -10.66 7.24 4.35
N VAL A 112 -11.25 6.05 4.23
CA VAL A 112 -11.19 5.25 2.99
C VAL A 112 -11.98 5.89 1.83
N GLU A 113 -13.11 6.51 2.10
CA GLU A 113 -13.89 7.19 1.05
C GLU A 113 -13.10 8.39 0.48
N ASP A 114 -12.52 9.22 1.37
CA ASP A 114 -11.67 10.35 0.95
C ASP A 114 -10.46 9.90 0.14
N TYR A 115 -9.86 8.76 0.52
CA TYR A 115 -8.76 8.17 -0.21
C TYR A 115 -9.12 7.88 -1.68
N PHE A 116 -10.27 7.26 -1.93
CA PHE A 116 -10.73 7.00 -3.31
C PHE A 116 -11.06 8.29 -4.06
N ASP A 117 -11.68 9.26 -3.40
CA ASP A 117 -12.01 10.55 -4.00
C ASP A 117 -10.74 11.34 -4.36
N ILE A 118 -9.77 11.42 -3.47
CA ILE A 118 -8.47 12.05 -3.74
C ILE A 118 -7.79 11.36 -4.92
N ARG A 119 -7.81 10.02 -4.98
CA ARG A 119 -7.16 9.29 -6.06
C ARG A 119 -7.79 9.60 -7.43
N LYS A 120 -9.09 9.76 -7.51
CA LYS A 120 -9.78 10.22 -8.73
C LYS A 120 -9.38 11.66 -9.09
N ARG A 121 -9.38 12.56 -8.13
CA ARG A 121 -9.04 13.97 -8.33
C ARG A 121 -7.58 14.18 -8.74
N ILE A 122 -6.66 13.33 -8.30
CA ILE A 122 -5.28 13.35 -8.77
C ILE A 122 -5.23 13.20 -10.29
N VAL A 123 -5.97 12.25 -10.86
CA VAL A 123 -5.96 12.00 -12.31
C VAL A 123 -6.77 13.03 -13.08
N SER A 124 -7.93 13.42 -12.58
CA SER A 124 -8.86 14.30 -13.30
C SER A 124 -8.54 15.80 -13.16
N GLU A 125 -7.91 16.22 -12.07
CA GLU A 125 -7.67 17.62 -11.75
C GLU A 125 -6.17 17.94 -11.63
N TRP A 126 -5.44 17.21 -10.77
CA TRP A 126 -4.07 17.60 -10.41
C TRP A 126 -3.06 17.32 -11.52
N LEU A 127 -3.06 16.11 -12.09
CA LEU A 127 -2.14 15.76 -13.19
C LEU A 127 -2.32 16.66 -14.42
N PRO A 128 -3.56 16.94 -14.90
CA PRO A 128 -3.76 17.86 -16.02
C PRO A 128 -3.32 19.31 -15.74
N ALA A 129 -3.41 19.74 -14.48
CA ALA A 129 -3.07 21.10 -14.07
C ALA A 129 -1.57 21.32 -13.80
N ASN A 130 -0.77 20.24 -13.79
CA ASN A 130 0.64 20.28 -13.45
C ASN A 130 1.51 19.65 -14.55
N ASN A 131 2.79 20.06 -14.59
CA ASN A 131 3.74 19.58 -15.59
C ASN A 131 4.41 18.25 -15.16
N PHE A 132 3.58 17.27 -14.78
CA PHE A 132 4.02 15.94 -14.36
C PHE A 132 3.25 14.85 -15.10
N GLU A 133 3.88 13.70 -15.20
CA GLU A 133 3.24 12.45 -15.61
C GLU A 133 3.58 11.34 -14.62
N ILE A 134 2.77 10.28 -14.61
CA ILE A 134 3.00 9.12 -13.74
C ILE A 134 4.22 8.36 -14.26
N ALA A 135 5.20 8.14 -13.37
CA ALA A 135 6.38 7.34 -13.68
C ALA A 135 6.04 5.84 -13.68
N ASN A 136 6.77 5.06 -14.44
CA ASN A 136 6.68 3.60 -14.40
C ASN A 136 7.39 3.03 -13.15
N ALA A 137 6.78 3.25 -11.99
CA ALA A 137 7.25 2.81 -10.69
C ALA A 137 6.03 2.50 -9.80
N PRO A 138 6.20 1.77 -8.68
CA PRO A 138 5.09 1.45 -7.80
C PRO A 138 4.41 2.69 -7.22
N GLU A 139 3.09 2.78 -7.32
CA GLU A 139 2.28 3.66 -6.48
C GLU A 139 2.17 3.04 -5.08
N ILE A 140 2.26 3.85 -4.03
CA ILE A 140 2.25 3.36 -2.64
C ILE A 140 1.11 4.05 -1.90
N SER A 141 0.33 3.29 -1.16
CA SER A 141 -0.65 3.82 -0.20
C SER A 141 -0.27 3.39 1.20
N VAL A 142 -0.22 4.35 2.13
CA VAL A 142 0.14 4.11 3.52
C VAL A 142 -1.04 4.44 4.42
N TYR A 143 -1.59 3.42 5.09
CA TYR A 143 -2.76 3.52 5.95
C TYR A 143 -2.31 3.65 7.39
N HIS A 144 -2.57 4.80 8.02
CA HIS A 144 -2.26 5.06 9.42
C HIS A 144 -3.49 4.75 10.28
N TRP A 145 -3.55 3.51 10.78
CA TRP A 145 -4.64 2.99 11.63
C TRP A 145 -4.32 3.17 13.10
N PHE A 146 -4.67 4.32 13.65
CA PHE A 146 -4.57 4.54 15.08
C PHE A 146 -5.51 3.62 15.88
N PRO A 147 -5.21 3.32 17.16
CA PRO A 147 -6.08 2.52 18.04
C PRO A 147 -7.51 3.05 18.11
N LYS A 148 -8.45 2.21 18.56
CA LYS A 148 -9.88 2.55 18.58
C LYS A 148 -10.20 3.84 19.35
N ASN A 149 -9.48 4.11 20.43
CA ASN A 149 -9.62 5.32 21.25
C ASN A 149 -9.00 6.58 20.63
N GLU A 150 -8.28 6.44 19.50
CA GLU A 150 -7.64 7.52 18.76
C GLU A 150 -8.00 7.49 17.25
N ARG A 151 -9.11 6.82 16.91
CA ARG A 151 -9.51 6.61 15.52
C ARG A 151 -9.68 7.89 14.71
N GLU A 152 -9.99 9.02 15.36
CA GLU A 152 -10.11 10.33 14.70
C GLU A 152 -8.79 10.87 14.15
N LYS A 153 -7.67 10.24 14.51
CA LYS A 153 -6.33 10.57 14.00
C LYS A 153 -5.96 9.79 12.73
N ARG A 154 -6.80 8.85 12.29
CA ARG A 154 -6.53 8.01 11.13
C ARG A 154 -6.46 8.82 9.86
N PHE A 155 -5.52 8.49 8.98
CA PHE A 155 -5.38 9.08 7.66
C PHE A 155 -4.68 8.10 6.72
N ILE A 156 -4.75 8.40 5.42
CA ILE A 156 -4.11 7.60 4.37
C ILE A 156 -3.25 8.55 3.52
N GLU A 157 -2.04 8.12 3.22
CA GLU A 157 -1.17 8.78 2.24
C GLU A 157 -1.23 8.03 0.92
N ILE A 158 -1.21 8.78 -0.18
CA ILE A 158 -1.06 8.29 -1.55
C ILE A 158 0.25 8.84 -2.09
N TRP A 159 1.18 7.98 -2.37
CA TRP A 159 2.49 8.30 -2.95
C TRP A 159 2.45 7.95 -4.43
N LEU A 160 2.21 8.95 -5.26
CA LEU A 160 2.16 8.79 -6.72
C LEU A 160 3.56 9.00 -7.29
N PRO A 161 4.14 8.01 -7.99
CA PRO A 161 5.45 8.17 -8.63
C PRO A 161 5.31 9.15 -9.81
N ILE A 162 6.16 10.18 -9.84
CA ILE A 162 6.09 11.22 -10.87
C ILE A 162 7.42 11.47 -11.54
N ILE A 163 7.34 11.89 -12.82
CA ILE A 163 8.43 12.50 -13.58
C ILE A 163 7.94 13.83 -14.16
N GLN A 164 8.86 14.76 -14.34
CA GLN A 164 8.56 16.03 -15.00
C GLN A 164 8.43 15.79 -16.51
N LYS A 165 7.42 16.39 -17.14
CA LYS A 165 7.24 16.40 -18.59
C LYS A 165 8.27 17.25 -19.31
#